data_627b2a6d2b47b3c15e7b6e36a5417a06
#
_entry.id   627b2a6d2b47b3c15e7b6e36a5417a06
#
_cell.length_a   1.000
_cell.length_b   1.000
_cell.length_c   1.000
_cell.angle_alpha   90.00
_cell.angle_beta   90.00
_cell.angle_gamma   90.00
#
_symmetry.space_group_name_H-M   'P 1'
#
loop_
_entity.id
_entity.type
_entity.pdbx_description
1 polymer ?
#
loop_
_entity_poly.entity_id
_entity_poly.type
_entity_poly.pdbx_seq_one_letter_code
_entity_poly.pdbx_strand_id
1 'polypeptide(L)'
;MSLVESGIENSIEADIESITLPDNLHLMQDDEGLALVGDEKCYGKPLRVDFVAGKAGHRRRFGGGRGQLVAKACGLTKGVTPSIVDATAGLGRDAFVLASLGAQVLLVERVAAIAALLEDGLKRAARHSDTADIAARMVLRHGDAAQSLAELVASTDVSPQVIHLDPMFPHREKSALVKKEMRLFRELAGDDNDAPRLLEAALDVATHRVVVKRPRKAPPIAGPAPQHTLEGKTSRYDLYVHRSLVR
;
A
#
# COMPACT_ATOMS: atom_id res chain seq x y z
N MET A 1 -23.53 22.44 17.08
CA MET A 1 -22.29 21.71 17.37
C MET A 1 -22.67 20.23 17.43
N SER A 2 -22.61 19.57 16.33
CA SER A 2 -22.71 18.09 16.23
C SER A 2 -21.60 17.67 15.29
N LEU A 3 -20.57 17.10 15.85
CA LEU A 3 -19.33 16.70 15.20
C LEU A 3 -19.53 15.32 14.59
N VAL A 4 -19.37 15.24 13.30
CA VAL A 4 -18.55 14.30 12.55
C VAL A 4 -18.23 13.00 13.31
N GLU A 5 -19.21 12.13 13.44
CA GLU A 5 -19.10 10.69 13.67
C GLU A 5 -19.63 9.96 12.44
N SER A 6 -18.96 10.13 11.29
CA SER A 6 -19.33 9.40 10.09
C SER A 6 -18.07 9.12 9.28
N GLY A 7 -17.49 7.94 9.44
CA GLY A 7 -16.42 7.48 8.58
C GLY A 7 -15.61 6.26 9.04
N ILE A 8 -15.92 5.66 10.18
CA ILE A 8 -15.16 4.50 10.69
C ILE A 8 -16.06 3.26 10.90
N GLU A 9 -17.19 3.18 10.22
CA GLU A 9 -18.14 2.07 10.40
C GLU A 9 -17.85 0.81 9.55
N ASN A 10 -16.65 0.66 9.02
CA ASN A 10 -16.12 -0.64 8.62
C ASN A 10 -14.69 -0.77 9.15
N SER A 11 -14.49 -0.47 10.44
CA SER A 11 -13.25 -0.81 11.12
C SER A 11 -13.08 -2.33 11.03
N ILE A 12 -11.88 -2.75 10.64
CA ILE A 12 -11.38 -4.09 10.90
C ILE A 12 -11.16 -4.15 12.43
N GLU A 13 -12.22 -4.07 13.20
CA GLU A 13 -12.32 -4.73 14.50
C GLU A 13 -12.52 -6.22 14.22
N ALA A 14 -11.75 -6.76 13.28
CA ALA A 14 -11.44 -8.15 13.27
C ALA A 14 -10.81 -8.40 14.64
N ASP A 15 -11.50 -9.15 15.45
CA ASP A 15 -10.98 -9.69 16.70
C ASP A 15 -9.56 -10.16 16.37
N ILE A 16 -8.54 -9.44 16.88
CA ILE A 16 -7.13 -9.74 16.55
C ILE A 16 -6.85 -11.21 16.82
N GLU A 17 -7.59 -11.77 17.78
CA GLU A 17 -7.59 -13.19 18.15
C GLU A 17 -8.13 -14.12 17.05
N SER A 18 -8.96 -13.62 16.12
CA SER A 18 -9.51 -14.42 15.01
C SER A 18 -8.59 -14.51 13.79
N ILE A 19 -7.50 -13.72 13.75
CA ILE A 19 -6.56 -13.72 12.62
C ILE A 19 -5.71 -14.99 12.66
N THR A 20 -5.90 -15.84 11.66
CA THR A 20 -5.09 -17.05 11.50
C THR A 20 -3.68 -16.70 11.03
N LEU A 21 -2.69 -17.12 11.79
CA LEU A 21 -1.27 -16.94 11.51
C LEU A 21 -0.55 -18.30 11.49
N PRO A 22 0.60 -18.41 10.81
CA PRO A 22 1.54 -19.51 11.01
C PRO A 22 1.94 -19.64 12.49
N ASP A 23 2.16 -20.87 12.97
CA ASP A 23 2.44 -21.20 14.39
C ASP A 23 3.65 -20.44 14.98
N ASN A 24 4.57 -20.00 14.13
CA ASN A 24 5.79 -19.29 14.49
C ASN A 24 5.62 -17.75 14.51
N LEU A 25 4.41 -17.25 14.23
CA LEU A 25 4.07 -15.82 14.22
C LEU A 25 2.88 -15.53 15.14
N HIS A 26 2.89 -14.38 15.77
CA HIS A 26 1.75 -13.89 16.54
C HIS A 26 1.64 -12.37 16.52
N LEU A 27 0.44 -11.85 16.71
CA LEU A 27 0.21 -10.43 16.94
C LEU A 27 0.38 -10.12 18.43
N MET A 28 1.03 -9.00 18.72
CA MET A 28 1.27 -8.50 20.09
C MET A 28 0.88 -7.03 20.15
N GLN A 29 0.08 -6.68 21.13
CA GLN A 29 -0.26 -5.30 21.45
C GLN A 29 0.56 -4.82 22.64
N ASP A 30 1.23 -3.67 22.51
CA ASP A 30 1.91 -3.00 23.59
C ASP A 30 1.75 -1.46 23.50
N ASP A 31 2.50 -0.70 24.33
CA ASP A 31 2.44 0.76 24.38
C ASP A 31 2.85 1.44 23.05
N GLU A 32 3.62 0.75 22.21
CA GLU A 32 4.04 1.24 20.89
C GLU A 32 3.03 0.91 19.78
N GLY A 33 1.96 0.14 20.09
CA GLY A 33 0.92 -0.28 19.16
C GLY A 33 1.00 -1.75 18.77
N LEU A 34 0.22 -2.14 17.76
CA LEU A 34 0.17 -3.52 17.29
C LEU A 34 1.44 -3.90 16.53
N ALA A 35 1.99 -5.06 16.86
CA ALA A 35 3.16 -5.64 16.23
C ALA A 35 2.92 -7.07 15.76
N LEU A 36 3.53 -7.45 14.65
CA LEU A 36 3.70 -8.84 14.26
C LEU A 36 5.07 -9.34 14.71
N VAL A 37 5.09 -10.42 15.47
CA VAL A 37 6.27 -10.95 16.17
C VAL A 37 6.50 -12.39 15.70
N GLY A 38 7.76 -12.74 15.53
CA GLY A 38 8.25 -14.10 15.30
C GLY A 38 9.66 -14.25 15.84
N ASP A 39 10.31 -15.37 15.57
CA ASP A 39 11.70 -15.60 16.01
C ASP A 39 12.63 -14.47 15.54
N GLU A 40 13.31 -13.79 16.45
CA GLU A 40 14.14 -12.61 16.14
C GLU A 40 15.33 -12.94 15.23
N LYS A 41 15.86 -14.17 15.30
CA LYS A 41 16.97 -14.59 14.43
C LYS A 41 16.50 -14.70 12.98
N CYS A 42 15.26 -15.16 12.78
CA CYS A 42 14.65 -15.34 11.47
C CYS A 42 14.06 -14.05 10.91
N TYR A 43 13.28 -13.32 11.70
CA TYR A 43 12.43 -12.20 11.24
C TYR A 43 12.91 -10.83 11.72
N GLY A 44 13.79 -10.78 12.72
CA GLY A 44 14.29 -9.53 13.29
C GLY A 44 13.36 -8.97 14.37
N LYS A 45 13.39 -7.66 14.53
CA LYS A 45 12.56 -6.95 15.52
C LYS A 45 11.08 -7.04 15.14
N PRO A 46 10.16 -6.88 16.11
CA PRO A 46 8.73 -6.78 15.88
C PRO A 46 8.41 -5.84 14.70
N LEU A 47 7.55 -6.30 13.79
CA LEU A 47 7.11 -5.52 12.64
C LEU A 47 5.92 -4.67 13.02
N ARG A 48 6.05 -3.35 12.87
CA ARG A 48 4.98 -2.36 13.10
C ARG A 48 4.82 -1.45 11.90
N VAL A 49 3.64 -0.90 11.73
CA VAL A 49 3.43 0.25 10.84
C VAL A 49 3.61 1.52 11.67
N ASP A 50 4.56 2.36 11.29
CA ASP A 50 4.82 3.65 11.94
C ASP A 50 4.93 4.75 10.88
N PHE A 51 3.94 5.65 10.88
CA PHE A 51 3.87 6.80 9.99
C PHE A 51 4.42 8.09 10.61
N VAL A 52 4.56 8.13 11.92
CA VAL A 52 5.03 9.31 12.65
C VAL A 52 6.55 9.39 12.63
N ALA A 53 7.20 8.29 12.97
CA ALA A 53 8.66 8.15 13.00
C ALA A 53 9.12 7.14 11.93
N GLY A 54 10.21 6.47 12.17
CA GLY A 54 10.71 5.38 11.33
C GLY A 54 10.95 5.76 9.86
N LYS A 55 10.84 4.75 8.99
CA LYS A 55 11.15 4.89 7.55
C LYS A 55 10.12 5.75 6.80
N ALA A 56 8.85 5.70 7.17
CA ALA A 56 7.79 6.47 6.52
C ALA A 56 7.91 7.96 6.86
N GLY A 57 8.10 8.30 8.13
CA GLY A 57 8.34 9.67 8.57
C GLY A 57 9.62 10.28 7.97
N HIS A 58 10.71 9.51 7.91
CA HIS A 58 11.95 9.95 7.25
C HIS A 58 11.73 10.21 5.75
N ARG A 59 11.05 9.29 5.04
CA ARG A 59 10.77 9.42 3.60
C ARG A 59 9.86 10.62 3.31
N ARG A 60 8.90 10.93 4.19
CA ARG A 60 8.06 12.12 4.10
C ARG A 60 8.90 13.40 4.14
N ARG A 61 9.84 13.50 5.09
CA ARG A 61 10.64 14.71 5.32
C ARG A 61 11.76 14.89 4.29
N PHE A 62 12.40 13.81 3.87
CA PHE A 62 13.65 13.85 3.09
C PHE A 62 13.57 13.13 1.73
N GLY A 63 12.46 12.51 1.39
CA GLY A 63 12.32 11.67 0.19
C GLY A 63 12.16 12.43 -1.13
N GLY A 64 12.17 13.77 -1.14
CA GLY A 64 12.10 14.57 -2.38
C GLY A 64 10.67 14.87 -2.87
N GLY A 65 9.64 14.66 -2.06
CA GLY A 65 8.28 15.09 -2.33
C GLY A 65 7.73 14.58 -3.68
N ARG A 66 7.17 15.49 -4.50
CA ARG A 66 6.65 15.18 -5.86
C ARG A 66 7.74 14.74 -6.85
N GLY A 67 9.02 14.88 -6.51
CA GLY A 67 10.15 14.35 -7.29
C GLY A 67 10.32 12.83 -7.19
N GLN A 68 9.71 12.16 -6.23
CA GLN A 68 9.76 10.71 -6.09
C GLN A 68 9.12 10.01 -7.30
N LEU A 69 9.72 8.89 -7.72
CA LEU A 69 9.23 8.15 -8.89
C LEU A 69 7.78 7.68 -8.72
N VAL A 70 7.37 7.22 -7.54
CA VAL A 70 5.97 6.83 -7.27
C VAL A 70 5.02 8.01 -7.49
N ALA A 71 5.37 9.20 -7.01
CA ALA A 71 4.56 10.39 -7.19
C ALA A 71 4.43 10.78 -8.68
N LYS A 72 5.55 10.76 -9.41
CA LYS A 72 5.56 11.00 -10.88
C LYS A 72 4.74 9.97 -11.64
N ALA A 73 4.91 8.69 -11.32
CA ALA A 73 4.18 7.60 -11.96
C ALA A 73 2.67 7.73 -11.74
N CYS A 74 2.25 8.02 -10.50
CA CYS A 74 0.86 8.28 -10.15
C CYS A 74 0.34 9.63 -10.68
N GLY A 75 1.19 10.44 -11.32
CA GLY A 75 0.77 11.70 -11.95
C GLY A 75 0.62 12.88 -11.00
N LEU A 76 1.21 12.80 -9.79
CA LEU A 76 1.29 13.95 -8.89
C LEU A 76 2.32 14.95 -9.41
N THR A 77 1.91 15.79 -10.32
CA THR A 77 2.73 16.87 -10.87
C THR A 77 2.25 18.23 -10.36
N LYS A 78 2.92 19.34 -10.78
CA LYS A 78 2.49 20.68 -10.38
C LYS A 78 1.06 20.92 -10.86
N GLY A 79 0.17 21.27 -9.94
CA GLY A 79 -1.24 21.57 -10.21
C GLY A 79 -2.15 20.34 -10.39
N VAL A 80 -1.61 19.09 -10.29
CA VAL A 80 -2.40 17.86 -10.42
C VAL A 80 -2.20 16.99 -9.19
N THR A 81 -3.29 16.58 -8.56
CA THR A 81 -3.30 15.69 -7.41
C THR A 81 -4.47 14.71 -7.57
N PRO A 82 -4.27 13.59 -8.28
CA PRO A 82 -5.32 12.59 -8.48
C PRO A 82 -5.63 11.85 -7.19
N SER A 83 -6.83 11.29 -7.09
CA SER A 83 -7.17 10.26 -6.12
C SER A 83 -6.56 8.92 -6.55
N ILE A 84 -6.12 8.14 -5.58
CA ILE A 84 -5.32 6.94 -5.83
C ILE A 84 -5.90 5.76 -5.05
N VAL A 85 -5.94 4.61 -5.69
CA VAL A 85 -6.17 3.32 -5.04
C VAL A 85 -4.83 2.57 -5.01
N ASP A 86 -4.27 2.34 -3.83
CA ASP A 86 -3.14 1.42 -3.63
C ASP A 86 -3.70 0.02 -3.39
N ALA A 87 -3.77 -0.78 -4.45
CA ALA A 87 -4.43 -2.10 -4.43
C ALA A 87 -3.52 -3.22 -3.88
N THR A 88 -2.32 -2.87 -3.41
CA THR A 88 -1.34 -3.75 -2.77
C THR A 88 -0.67 -3.02 -1.61
N ALA A 89 -1.47 -2.54 -0.67
CA ALA A 89 -1.04 -1.52 0.28
C ALA A 89 0.16 -1.94 1.18
N GLY A 90 0.23 -3.20 1.58
CA GLY A 90 1.27 -3.69 2.46
C GLY A 90 1.37 -2.84 3.74
N LEU A 91 2.56 -2.32 4.06
CA LEU A 91 2.74 -1.40 5.20
C LEU A 91 2.37 0.06 4.89
N GLY A 92 1.69 0.35 3.80
CA GLY A 92 1.21 1.68 3.44
C GLY A 92 2.28 2.73 3.12
N ARG A 93 3.53 2.33 2.86
CA ARG A 93 4.65 3.28 2.72
C ARG A 93 4.55 4.17 1.49
N ASP A 94 4.15 3.62 0.35
CA ASP A 94 3.95 4.40 -0.88
C ASP A 94 2.65 5.22 -0.78
N ALA A 95 1.57 4.63 -0.26
CA ALA A 95 0.30 5.30 0.03
C ALA A 95 0.48 6.53 0.94
N PHE A 96 1.24 6.40 2.04
CA PHE A 96 1.51 7.51 2.95
C PHE A 96 2.28 8.67 2.28
N VAL A 97 3.24 8.35 1.41
CA VAL A 97 3.93 9.38 0.61
C VAL A 97 2.93 10.11 -0.30
N LEU A 98 2.07 9.36 -1.00
CA LEU A 98 1.08 9.94 -1.91
C LEU A 98 0.07 10.82 -1.15
N ALA A 99 -0.43 10.36 0.01
CA ALA A 99 -1.31 11.13 0.88
C ALA A 99 -0.63 12.38 1.46
N SER A 100 0.66 12.30 1.81
CA SER A 100 1.44 13.46 2.28
C SER A 100 1.61 14.55 1.21
N LEU A 101 1.45 14.20 -0.06
CA LEU A 101 1.47 15.12 -1.20
C LEU A 101 0.07 15.66 -1.57
N GLY A 102 -0.95 15.29 -0.78
CA GLY A 102 -2.32 15.78 -0.88
C GLY A 102 -3.31 14.85 -1.57
N ALA A 103 -2.88 13.67 -2.04
CA ALA A 103 -3.81 12.71 -2.67
C ALA A 103 -4.76 12.10 -1.65
N GLN A 104 -6.02 11.87 -2.04
CA GLN A 104 -6.91 10.93 -1.38
C GLN A 104 -6.47 9.52 -1.77
N VAL A 105 -6.28 8.62 -0.79
CA VAL A 105 -5.74 7.29 -1.04
C VAL A 105 -6.62 6.23 -0.39
N LEU A 106 -7.16 5.33 -1.20
CA LEU A 106 -7.73 4.06 -0.73
C LEU A 106 -6.60 3.03 -0.68
N LEU A 107 -6.43 2.39 0.46
CA LEU A 107 -5.51 1.28 0.67
C LEU A 107 -6.31 -0.02 0.67
N VAL A 108 -5.93 -0.96 -0.17
CA VAL A 108 -6.50 -2.32 -0.17
C VAL A 108 -5.39 -3.30 0.21
N GLU A 109 -5.65 -4.09 1.26
CA GLU A 109 -4.72 -5.11 1.74
C GLU A 109 -5.46 -6.42 1.97
N ARG A 110 -4.94 -7.51 1.39
CA ARG A 110 -5.59 -8.83 1.44
C ARG A 110 -5.20 -9.68 2.65
N VAL A 111 -4.02 -9.42 3.23
CA VAL A 111 -3.52 -10.16 4.38
C VAL A 111 -4.05 -9.54 5.67
N ALA A 112 -4.95 -10.23 6.36
CA ALA A 112 -5.64 -9.71 7.55
C ALA A 112 -4.67 -9.17 8.63
N ALA A 113 -3.57 -9.88 8.90
CA ALA A 113 -2.57 -9.43 9.87
C ALA A 113 -1.89 -8.13 9.45
N ILE A 114 -1.59 -7.95 8.15
CA ILE A 114 -0.98 -6.73 7.61
C ILE A 114 -2.00 -5.59 7.63
N ALA A 115 -3.25 -5.87 7.29
CA ALA A 115 -4.34 -4.90 7.35
C ALA A 115 -4.56 -4.41 8.80
N ALA A 116 -4.51 -5.30 9.79
CA ALA A 116 -4.60 -4.92 11.21
C ALA A 116 -3.43 -4.03 11.67
N LEU A 117 -2.18 -4.35 11.28
CA LEU A 117 -1.02 -3.49 11.54
C LEU A 117 -1.17 -2.11 10.89
N LEU A 118 -1.69 -2.09 9.67
CA LEU A 118 -1.90 -0.85 8.89
C LEU A 118 -2.98 0.02 9.53
N GLU A 119 -4.07 -0.58 9.99
CA GLU A 119 -5.14 0.10 10.70
C GLU A 119 -4.66 0.72 12.02
N ASP A 120 -3.91 -0.04 12.84
CA ASP A 120 -3.30 0.46 14.07
C ASP A 120 -2.36 1.65 13.77
N GLY A 121 -1.50 1.50 12.75
CA GLY A 121 -0.61 2.58 12.32
C GLY A 121 -1.36 3.85 11.87
N LEU A 122 -2.48 3.70 11.17
CA LEU A 122 -3.34 4.83 10.76
C LEU A 122 -4.04 5.47 11.97
N LYS A 123 -4.57 4.67 12.91
CA LYS A 123 -5.16 5.17 14.17
C LYS A 123 -4.16 5.99 14.99
N ARG A 124 -2.90 5.52 15.10
CA ARG A 124 -1.83 6.27 15.78
C ARG A 124 -1.44 7.53 15.02
N ALA A 125 -1.32 7.45 13.69
CA ALA A 125 -1.02 8.62 12.85
C ALA A 125 -2.11 9.71 12.94
N ALA A 126 -3.38 9.33 13.03
CA ALA A 126 -4.51 10.26 13.17
C ALA A 126 -4.51 11.04 14.49
N ARG A 127 -3.86 10.50 15.54
CA ARG A 127 -3.74 11.16 16.85
C ARG A 127 -2.51 12.07 16.97
N HIS A 128 -1.60 12.05 15.99
CA HIS A 128 -0.37 12.82 16.03
C HIS A 128 -0.46 14.06 15.15
N SER A 129 -0.15 15.24 15.69
CA SER A 129 -0.30 16.55 15.01
C SER A 129 0.36 16.63 13.64
N ASP A 130 1.53 16.00 13.46
CA ASP A 130 2.28 16.03 12.20
C ASP A 130 1.69 15.14 11.09
N THR A 131 0.82 14.20 11.43
CA THR A 131 0.34 13.16 10.52
C THR A 131 -1.17 13.03 10.46
N ALA A 132 -1.91 13.67 11.34
CA ALA A 132 -3.39 13.61 11.39
C ALA A 132 -4.03 14.00 10.05
N ASP A 133 -3.61 15.11 9.46
CA ASP A 133 -4.12 15.57 8.16
C ASP A 133 -3.76 14.61 7.00
N ILE A 134 -2.66 13.87 7.13
CA ILE A 134 -2.26 12.88 6.13
C ILE A 134 -3.13 11.64 6.29
N ALA A 135 -3.27 11.15 7.53
CA ALA A 135 -4.09 9.98 7.83
C ALA A 135 -5.57 10.20 7.44
N ALA A 136 -6.09 11.41 7.61
CA ALA A 136 -7.45 11.78 7.18
C ALA A 136 -7.71 11.65 5.66
N ARG A 137 -6.66 11.55 4.83
CA ARG A 137 -6.76 11.29 3.39
C ARG A 137 -6.62 9.82 3.03
N MET A 138 -6.46 8.95 4.02
CA MET A 138 -6.19 7.52 3.81
C MET A 138 -7.35 6.69 4.33
N VAL A 139 -7.94 5.87 3.47
CA VAL A 139 -9.02 4.95 3.82
C VAL A 139 -8.53 3.54 3.61
N LEU A 140 -8.66 2.67 4.60
CA LEU A 140 -8.26 1.26 4.49
C LEU A 140 -9.48 0.38 4.23
N ARG A 141 -9.31 -0.61 3.36
CA ARG A 141 -10.22 -1.75 3.17
C ARG A 141 -9.42 -3.06 3.19
N HIS A 142 -9.85 -3.99 3.99
CA HIS A 142 -9.37 -5.37 3.94
C HIS A 142 -10.10 -6.11 2.83
N GLY A 143 -9.37 -6.76 1.93
CA GLY A 143 -9.94 -7.53 0.83
C GLY A 143 -8.93 -7.83 -0.27
N ASP A 144 -9.30 -8.75 -1.14
CA ASP A 144 -8.48 -9.16 -2.27
C ASP A 144 -8.83 -8.34 -3.52
N ALA A 145 -7.94 -7.42 -3.88
CA ALA A 145 -8.12 -6.56 -5.04
C ALA A 145 -8.18 -7.33 -6.38
N ALA A 146 -7.57 -8.52 -6.48
CA ALA A 146 -7.67 -9.34 -7.67
C ALA A 146 -9.08 -9.95 -7.87
N GLN A 147 -9.90 -9.96 -6.81
CA GLN A 147 -11.24 -10.55 -6.82
C GLN A 147 -12.36 -9.52 -6.75
N SER A 148 -12.18 -8.45 -5.96
CA SER A 148 -13.28 -7.56 -5.57
C SER A 148 -12.92 -6.07 -5.60
N LEU A 149 -11.95 -5.65 -6.45
CA LEU A 149 -11.49 -4.27 -6.48
C LEU A 149 -12.63 -3.26 -6.73
N ALA A 150 -13.55 -3.59 -7.63
CA ALA A 150 -14.67 -2.71 -7.96
C ALA A 150 -15.60 -2.47 -6.75
N GLU A 151 -15.93 -3.54 -6.00
CA GLU A 151 -16.75 -3.45 -4.80
C GLU A 151 -16.03 -2.70 -3.67
N LEU A 152 -14.73 -2.97 -3.48
CA LEU A 152 -13.90 -2.29 -2.49
C LEU A 152 -13.82 -0.78 -2.77
N VAL A 153 -13.65 -0.38 -4.03
CA VAL A 153 -13.69 1.02 -4.43
C VAL A 153 -15.08 1.63 -4.22
N ALA A 154 -16.13 0.93 -4.65
CA ALA A 154 -17.53 1.40 -4.51
C ALA A 154 -17.97 1.55 -3.04
N SER A 155 -17.30 0.88 -2.10
CA SER A 155 -17.55 1.03 -0.66
C SER A 155 -16.95 2.31 -0.06
N THR A 156 -16.37 3.19 -0.87
CA THR A 156 -15.70 4.42 -0.44
C THR A 156 -16.01 5.59 -1.39
N ASP A 157 -15.76 6.81 -0.92
CA ASP A 157 -15.85 8.02 -1.76
C ASP A 157 -14.59 8.31 -2.58
N VAL A 158 -13.61 7.40 -2.57
CA VAL A 158 -12.34 7.57 -3.31
C VAL A 158 -12.54 7.19 -4.77
N SER A 159 -12.49 8.18 -5.68
CA SER A 159 -12.54 7.92 -7.11
C SER A 159 -11.28 7.18 -7.60
N PRO A 160 -11.37 6.11 -8.40
CA PRO A 160 -10.22 5.36 -8.88
C PRO A 160 -9.54 6.03 -10.09
N GLN A 161 -9.06 7.28 -9.93
CA GLN A 161 -8.36 7.95 -11.03
C GLN A 161 -7.05 7.24 -11.36
N VAL A 162 -6.30 6.84 -10.34
CA VAL A 162 -5.06 6.08 -10.50
C VAL A 162 -5.13 4.84 -9.63
N ILE A 163 -4.79 3.67 -10.18
CA ILE A 163 -4.59 2.46 -9.39
C ILE A 163 -3.10 2.14 -9.38
N HIS A 164 -2.54 2.07 -8.19
CA HIS A 164 -1.14 1.69 -7.92
C HIS A 164 -1.07 0.23 -7.52
N LEU A 165 -0.14 -0.51 -8.11
CA LEU A 165 0.15 -1.91 -7.84
C LEU A 165 1.65 -2.08 -7.53
N ASP A 166 1.98 -2.75 -6.42
CA ASP A 166 3.33 -3.22 -6.08
C ASP A 166 3.29 -4.70 -5.69
N PRO A 167 2.82 -5.60 -6.59
CA PRO A 167 2.71 -7.01 -6.27
C PRO A 167 4.09 -7.59 -5.99
N MET A 168 4.14 -8.52 -5.03
CA MET A 168 5.38 -9.21 -4.68
C MET A 168 5.89 -10.01 -5.86
N PHE A 169 7.07 -9.66 -6.32
CA PHE A 169 7.73 -10.38 -7.41
C PHE A 169 8.46 -11.60 -6.85
N PRO A 170 8.26 -12.81 -7.43
CA PRO A 170 9.02 -13.97 -7.03
C PRO A 170 10.50 -13.71 -7.28
N HIS A 171 11.28 -13.57 -6.21
CA HIS A 171 12.72 -13.43 -6.34
C HIS A 171 13.36 -14.80 -6.56
N ARG A 172 14.31 -14.87 -7.48
CA ARG A 172 15.20 -16.02 -7.59
C ARG A 172 15.90 -16.27 -6.25
N GLU A 173 15.96 -17.51 -5.82
CA GLU A 173 16.42 -18.00 -4.50
C GLU A 173 17.82 -17.57 -4.05
N LYS A 174 18.60 -16.87 -4.88
CA LYS A 174 20.03 -16.58 -4.67
C LYS A 174 20.35 -15.22 -4.02
N SER A 175 19.37 -14.48 -3.49
CA SER A 175 19.68 -13.25 -2.77
C SER A 175 19.79 -13.52 -1.26
N ALA A 176 21.01 -13.75 -0.78
CA ALA A 176 21.35 -13.98 0.63
C ALA A 176 20.98 -12.83 1.59
N LEU A 177 20.44 -11.72 1.08
CA LEU A 177 20.11 -10.49 1.80
C LEU A 177 18.63 -10.09 1.66
N VAL A 178 17.72 -11.06 1.61
CA VAL A 178 16.31 -10.71 1.79
C VAL A 178 16.18 -10.12 3.20
N LYS A 179 15.78 -8.83 3.28
CA LYS A 179 15.55 -8.17 4.57
C LYS A 179 14.60 -9.04 5.39
N LYS A 180 14.89 -9.23 6.67
CA LYS A 180 14.08 -10.06 7.60
C LYS A 180 12.59 -9.70 7.54
N GLU A 181 12.26 -8.43 7.45
CA GLU A 181 10.93 -7.89 7.21
C GLU A 181 10.23 -8.48 5.96
N MET A 182 10.97 -8.66 4.84
CA MET A 182 10.44 -9.23 3.60
C MET A 182 10.22 -10.75 3.69
N ARG A 183 10.94 -11.46 4.57
CA ARG A 183 10.68 -12.88 4.83
C ARG A 183 9.34 -13.05 5.51
N LEU A 184 9.08 -12.24 6.51
CA LEU A 184 7.83 -12.21 7.26
C LEU A 184 6.64 -11.95 6.33
N PHE A 185 6.76 -10.96 5.43
CA PHE A 185 5.75 -10.68 4.42
C PHE A 185 5.46 -11.86 3.50
N ARG A 186 6.50 -12.55 3.03
CA ARG A 186 6.33 -13.70 2.14
C ARG A 186 5.65 -14.88 2.82
N GLU A 187 5.95 -15.09 4.08
CA GLU A 187 5.35 -16.16 4.85
C GLU A 187 3.85 -15.94 5.03
N LEU A 188 3.42 -14.69 5.16
CA LEU A 188 2.02 -14.31 5.31
C LEU A 188 1.27 -14.20 3.98
N ALA A 189 1.87 -13.56 2.99
CA ALA A 189 1.19 -13.22 1.74
C ALA A 189 1.36 -14.29 0.66
N GLY A 190 2.37 -15.17 0.78
CA GLY A 190 2.76 -16.08 -0.29
C GLY A 190 3.35 -15.33 -1.50
N ASP A 191 3.42 -16.00 -2.64
CA ASP A 191 3.79 -15.38 -3.91
C ASP A 191 2.55 -14.85 -4.63
N ASP A 192 2.65 -13.65 -5.23
CA ASP A 192 1.56 -13.04 -6.02
C ASP A 192 1.47 -13.70 -7.43
N ASN A 193 1.06 -14.97 -7.44
CA ASN A 193 0.85 -15.72 -8.70
C ASN A 193 -0.37 -15.20 -9.49
N ASP A 194 -1.21 -14.40 -8.86
CA ASP A 194 -2.42 -13.77 -9.39
C ASP A 194 -2.19 -12.35 -9.94
N ALA A 195 -0.94 -11.90 -10.03
CA ALA A 195 -0.61 -10.57 -10.53
C ALA A 195 -1.25 -10.22 -11.91
N PRO A 196 -1.38 -11.14 -12.88
CA PRO A 196 -2.10 -10.87 -14.12
C PRO A 196 -3.58 -10.53 -13.90
N ARG A 197 -4.28 -11.26 -13.02
CA ARG A 197 -5.68 -11.01 -12.67
C ARG A 197 -5.84 -9.69 -11.91
N LEU A 198 -4.90 -9.38 -11.02
CA LEU A 198 -4.87 -8.10 -10.33
C LEU A 198 -4.69 -6.92 -11.30
N LEU A 199 -3.81 -7.07 -12.31
CA LEU A 199 -3.63 -6.06 -13.37
C LEU A 199 -4.91 -5.87 -14.17
N GLU A 200 -5.58 -6.96 -14.58
CA GLU A 200 -6.86 -6.93 -15.29
C GLU A 200 -7.92 -6.18 -14.48
N ALA A 201 -8.14 -6.56 -13.21
CA ALA A 201 -9.07 -5.87 -12.32
C ALA A 201 -8.75 -4.37 -12.17
N ALA A 202 -7.46 -4.02 -12.07
CA ALA A 202 -7.04 -2.64 -11.99
C ALA A 202 -7.31 -1.86 -13.29
N LEU A 203 -7.09 -2.47 -14.45
CA LEU A 203 -7.36 -1.85 -15.76
C LEU A 203 -8.85 -1.59 -15.96
N ASP A 204 -9.72 -2.51 -15.50
CA ASP A 204 -11.17 -2.35 -15.63
C ASP A 204 -11.73 -1.24 -14.74
N VAL A 205 -11.13 -1.03 -13.56
CA VAL A 205 -11.63 -0.06 -12.57
C VAL A 205 -10.99 1.32 -12.69
N ALA A 206 -9.73 1.40 -13.14
CA ALA A 206 -9.03 2.68 -13.25
C ALA A 206 -9.68 3.61 -14.29
N THR A 207 -9.99 4.85 -13.90
CA THR A 207 -10.57 5.82 -14.84
C THR A 207 -9.52 6.56 -15.69
N HIS A 208 -8.27 6.69 -15.20
CA HIS A 208 -7.20 7.42 -15.90
C HIS A 208 -5.96 6.57 -16.17
N ARG A 209 -5.44 5.84 -15.18
CA ARG A 209 -4.27 4.99 -15.39
C ARG A 209 -4.09 3.92 -14.32
N VAL A 210 -3.38 2.88 -14.71
CA VAL A 210 -2.78 1.91 -13.78
C VAL A 210 -1.27 2.10 -13.77
N VAL A 211 -0.67 1.99 -12.59
CA VAL A 211 0.76 2.15 -12.33
C VAL A 211 1.27 0.92 -11.61
N VAL A 212 2.13 0.16 -12.25
CA VAL A 212 2.69 -1.09 -11.69
C VAL A 212 4.16 -0.89 -11.36
N LYS A 213 4.51 -1.02 -10.09
CA LYS A 213 5.90 -1.02 -9.64
C LYS A 213 6.53 -2.38 -9.86
N ARG A 214 7.73 -2.39 -10.45
CA ARG A 214 8.48 -3.61 -10.75
C ARG A 214 9.96 -3.44 -10.39
N PRO A 215 10.67 -4.52 -10.03
CA PRO A 215 12.12 -4.50 -10.06
C PRO A 215 12.60 -4.08 -11.46
N ARG A 216 13.67 -3.27 -11.54
CA ARG A 216 14.09 -2.65 -12.81
C ARG A 216 14.25 -3.62 -13.97
N LYS A 217 14.76 -4.84 -13.71
CA LYS A 217 15.04 -5.86 -14.74
C LYS A 217 13.97 -6.96 -14.83
N ALA A 218 12.90 -6.90 -14.02
CA ALA A 218 11.85 -7.90 -14.08
C ALA A 218 11.02 -7.73 -15.36
N PRO A 219 10.45 -8.81 -15.93
CA PRO A 219 9.50 -8.67 -17.02
C PRO A 219 8.26 -7.88 -16.55
N PRO A 220 7.50 -7.24 -17.44
CA PRO A 220 6.19 -6.72 -17.10
C PRO A 220 5.26 -7.85 -16.62
N ILE A 221 4.16 -7.52 -15.95
CA ILE A 221 3.11 -8.49 -15.63
C ILE A 221 2.54 -9.04 -16.95
N ALA A 222 2.22 -10.32 -16.98
CA ALA A 222 1.57 -10.92 -18.14
C ALA A 222 0.22 -10.25 -18.41
N GLY A 223 -0.04 -9.93 -19.68
CA GLY A 223 -1.21 -9.17 -20.10
C GLY A 223 -0.84 -8.12 -21.16
N PRO A 224 -1.56 -6.99 -21.23
CA PRO A 224 -1.24 -5.91 -22.17
C PRO A 224 0.14 -5.31 -21.88
N ALA A 225 0.80 -4.82 -22.92
CA ALA A 225 2.08 -4.11 -22.74
C ALA A 225 1.85 -2.71 -22.13
N PRO A 226 2.71 -2.24 -21.22
CA PRO A 226 2.63 -0.87 -20.73
C PRO A 226 2.96 0.12 -21.86
N GLN A 227 2.23 1.26 -21.91
CA GLN A 227 2.49 2.30 -22.90
C GLN A 227 3.73 3.12 -22.57
N HIS A 228 4.04 3.27 -21.29
CA HIS A 228 5.19 4.04 -20.80
C HIS A 228 5.87 3.32 -19.64
N THR A 229 7.15 3.63 -19.44
CA THR A 229 7.92 3.13 -18.32
C THR A 229 8.74 4.27 -17.71
N LEU A 230 8.68 4.43 -16.38
CA LEU A 230 9.54 5.34 -15.63
C LEU A 230 10.59 4.54 -14.87
N GLU A 231 11.84 4.67 -15.26
CA GLU A 231 12.94 3.92 -14.65
C GLU A 231 13.62 4.66 -13.50
N GLY A 232 13.92 3.91 -12.42
CA GLY A 232 14.75 4.31 -11.32
C GLY A 232 16.02 3.46 -11.19
N LYS A 233 16.76 3.65 -10.10
CA LYS A 233 18.00 2.90 -9.86
C LYS A 233 17.74 1.40 -9.65
N THR A 234 16.73 1.04 -8.87
CA THR A 234 16.44 -0.35 -8.46
C THR A 234 15.08 -0.84 -8.90
N SER A 235 14.14 0.06 -9.16
CA SER A 235 12.77 -0.22 -9.57
C SER A 235 12.39 0.61 -10.79
N ARG A 236 11.34 0.20 -11.48
CA ARG A 236 10.66 0.96 -12.50
C ARG A 236 9.17 0.96 -12.22
N TYR A 237 8.44 1.83 -12.93
CA TYR A 237 6.99 1.88 -12.93
C TYR A 237 6.50 1.71 -14.37
N ASP A 238 5.73 0.67 -14.61
CA ASP A 238 5.05 0.40 -15.87
C ASP A 238 3.70 1.11 -15.84
N LEU A 239 3.38 1.92 -16.85
CA LEU A 239 2.18 2.76 -16.89
C LEU A 239 1.25 2.31 -18.00
N TYR A 240 -0.01 2.12 -17.63
CA TYR A 240 -1.14 1.81 -18.50
C TYR A 240 -2.10 3.00 -18.45
N VAL A 241 -2.22 3.75 -19.54
CA VAL A 241 -2.90 5.05 -19.56
C VAL A 241 -4.20 4.97 -20.34
N HIS A 242 -5.33 5.24 -19.69
CA HIS A 242 -6.65 5.37 -20.32
C HIS A 242 -6.95 6.82 -20.72
N ARG A 243 -6.60 7.77 -19.82
CA ARG A 243 -6.86 9.21 -20.02
C ARG A 243 -5.73 10.06 -19.44
N SER A 244 -5.60 11.27 -19.96
CA SER A 244 -4.77 12.30 -19.34
C SER A 244 -5.35 12.73 -17.99
N LEU A 245 -4.49 12.94 -16.99
CA LEU A 245 -4.85 13.56 -15.71
C LEU A 245 -4.87 15.10 -15.82
N VAL A 246 -4.33 15.65 -16.89
CA VAL A 246 -4.34 17.09 -17.19
C VAL A 246 -5.48 17.33 -18.17
N ARG A 247 -6.32 18.33 -17.88
CA ARG A 247 -7.35 18.82 -18.80
C ARG A 247 -6.74 19.63 -19.93
#